data_36ee0ebff840be8f2464973eda91cf50
#
_entry.id   36ee0ebff840be8f2464973eda91cf50
#
_cell.length_a   1.000
_cell.length_b   1.000
_cell.length_c   1.000
_cell.angle_alpha   90.00
_cell.angle_beta   90.00
_cell.angle_gamma   90.00
#
_symmetry.space_group_name_H-M   'P 1'
#
loop_
_entity.id
_entity.type
_entity.pdbx_description
1 polymer ?
#
loop_
_entity_poly.entity_id
_entity_poly.type
_entity_poly.pdbx_seq_one_letter_code
_entity_poly.pdbx_strand_id
1 'polypeptide(L)'
;MKRAFKGGAPKERTVRVMTGGAIESIQRPVIIRKTPVVWGIPCDEIMYSKFFQYFIKHANYMPWDGWCFTEDTYLPKARNFIHNAFLLESTMPYLLMMDSDIVFPPDLVDRLMAHNLPIVGGWYKDKKKDSHPPVVFDFVPGDDDYLHVVPRQKGSGLERVEAMGAGNWLMTRAVAEALGESPYSLNRGGEDLEICWKLKQLGIPLHVDWDIALAHVGVGVY
;
A
#
# COMPACT_ATOMS: atom_id res chain seq x y z
N MET A 1 -24.46 21.21 -9.89
CA MET A 1 -25.00 21.40 -8.54
C MET A 1 -23.89 21.11 -7.53
N LYS A 2 -23.21 22.13 -6.96
CA LYS A 2 -22.09 21.96 -6.02
C LYS A 2 -22.65 21.71 -4.62
N ARG A 3 -22.47 20.51 -4.07
CA ARG A 3 -22.74 20.25 -2.64
C ARG A 3 -21.53 20.67 -1.81
N ALA A 4 -21.69 21.73 -1.03
CA ALA A 4 -20.72 22.13 -0.02
C ALA A 4 -20.80 21.16 1.16
N PHE A 5 -19.70 20.50 1.50
CA PHE A 5 -19.59 19.69 2.71
C PHE A 5 -19.39 20.61 3.92
N LYS A 6 -20.35 20.62 4.84
CA LYS A 6 -20.20 21.24 6.16
C LYS A 6 -19.43 20.28 7.06
N GLY A 7 -18.18 20.62 7.41
CA GLY A 7 -17.39 19.89 8.38
C GLY A 7 -17.98 20.05 9.79
N GLY A 8 -18.46 18.96 10.39
CA GLY A 8 -18.78 18.87 11.80
C GLY A 8 -17.56 18.49 12.63
N ALA A 9 -17.52 18.94 13.90
CA ALA A 9 -16.45 18.55 14.83
C ALA A 9 -16.40 17.02 15.02
N PRO A 10 -15.21 16.44 15.27
CA PRO A 10 -15.05 15.00 15.44
C PRO A 10 -15.88 14.49 16.61
N LYS A 11 -16.77 13.54 16.34
CA LYS A 11 -17.53 12.83 17.39
C LYS A 11 -16.71 11.66 17.86
N GLU A 12 -16.47 11.58 19.17
CA GLU A 12 -15.91 10.37 19.79
C GLU A 12 -16.82 9.17 19.51
N ARG A 13 -16.26 8.10 18.96
CA ARG A 13 -16.97 6.84 18.77
C ARG A 13 -16.31 5.76 19.62
N THR A 14 -17.12 5.04 20.36
CA THR A 14 -16.69 3.85 21.11
C THR A 14 -16.57 2.68 20.13
N VAL A 15 -15.37 2.13 20.00
CA VAL A 15 -15.12 0.93 19.20
C VAL A 15 -15.16 -0.29 20.14
N ARG A 16 -16.02 -1.25 19.83
CA ARG A 16 -16.08 -2.53 20.54
C ARG A 16 -15.22 -3.55 19.80
N VAL A 17 -14.18 -4.06 20.44
CA VAL A 17 -13.32 -5.10 19.88
C VAL A 17 -13.55 -6.38 20.66
N MET A 18 -13.82 -7.48 19.95
CA MET A 18 -13.85 -8.81 20.57
C MET A 18 -12.44 -9.39 20.60
N THR A 19 -11.90 -9.58 21.82
CA THR A 19 -10.67 -10.31 22.04
C THR A 19 -10.95 -11.44 23.04
N GLY A 20 -10.71 -12.68 22.63
CA GLY A 20 -10.81 -13.83 23.55
C GLY A 20 -12.15 -14.04 24.25
N GLY A 21 -13.28 -13.65 23.63
CA GLY A 21 -14.63 -13.80 24.20
C GLY A 21 -15.11 -12.64 25.11
N ALA A 22 -14.27 -11.66 25.38
CA ALA A 22 -14.66 -10.44 26.08
C ALA A 22 -14.80 -9.26 25.11
N ILE A 23 -15.82 -8.43 25.31
CA ILE A 23 -15.99 -7.17 24.56
C ILE A 23 -15.27 -6.08 25.36
N GLU A 24 -14.07 -5.71 24.91
CA GLU A 24 -13.38 -4.55 25.45
C GLU A 24 -13.77 -3.30 24.65
N SER A 25 -14.25 -2.27 25.34
CA SER A 25 -14.47 -0.96 24.75
C SER A 25 -13.18 -0.15 24.82
N ILE A 26 -12.46 -0.07 23.71
CA ILE A 26 -11.28 0.79 23.61
C ILE A 26 -11.72 2.17 23.14
N GLN A 27 -11.70 3.15 24.03
CA GLN A 27 -11.80 4.56 23.64
C GLN A 27 -10.43 4.99 23.08
N ARG A 28 -10.27 4.94 21.77
CA ARG A 28 -9.16 5.64 21.11
C ARG A 28 -9.72 6.89 20.46
N PRO A 29 -9.02 8.03 20.55
CA PRO A 29 -9.40 9.18 19.73
C PRO A 29 -9.33 8.75 18.27
N VAL A 30 -10.46 8.75 17.59
CA VAL A 30 -10.51 8.51 16.15
C VAL A 30 -9.94 9.76 15.51
N ILE A 31 -8.68 9.77 15.16
CA ILE A 31 -8.10 10.81 14.30
C ILE A 31 -8.76 10.63 12.94
N ILE A 32 -9.75 11.46 12.67
CA ILE A 32 -10.40 11.45 11.35
C ILE A 32 -9.46 12.16 10.39
N ARG A 33 -8.72 11.38 9.61
CA ARG A 33 -7.95 11.88 8.48
C ARG A 33 -8.87 12.71 7.57
N LYS A 34 -8.46 13.93 7.24
CA LYS A 34 -9.22 14.82 6.37
C LYS A 34 -8.91 14.66 4.89
N THR A 35 -7.77 14.06 4.57
CA THR A 35 -7.27 13.91 3.21
C THR A 35 -7.68 12.55 2.66
N PRO A 36 -8.47 12.49 1.58
CA PRO A 36 -8.91 11.24 1.00
C PRO A 36 -7.77 10.53 0.25
N VAL A 37 -7.88 9.22 0.15
CA VAL A 37 -6.94 8.34 -0.55
C VAL A 37 -7.73 7.43 -1.48
N VAL A 38 -7.21 7.15 -2.67
CA VAL A 38 -7.69 6.05 -3.50
C VAL A 38 -6.95 4.79 -3.09
N TRP A 39 -7.68 3.75 -2.75
CA TRP A 39 -7.16 2.40 -2.54
C TRP A 39 -7.22 1.66 -3.86
N GLY A 40 -6.07 1.34 -4.40
CA GLY A 40 -5.92 0.48 -5.57
C GLY A 40 -5.62 -0.94 -5.14
N ILE A 41 -6.52 -1.86 -5.38
CA ILE A 41 -6.45 -3.24 -4.91
C ILE A 41 -6.43 -4.18 -6.10
N PRO A 42 -5.24 -4.60 -6.58
CA PRO A 42 -5.14 -5.65 -7.57
C PRO A 42 -5.63 -6.96 -6.91
N CYS A 43 -6.65 -7.53 -7.46
CA CYS A 43 -7.16 -8.84 -7.05
C CYS A 43 -7.55 -9.63 -8.29
N ASP A 44 -7.58 -10.95 -8.13
CA ASP A 44 -8.19 -11.89 -9.04
C ASP A 44 -9.61 -12.22 -8.56
N GLU A 45 -10.16 -13.35 -8.97
CA GLU A 45 -11.49 -13.81 -8.54
C GLU A 45 -11.58 -14.10 -7.03
N ILE A 46 -10.43 -14.18 -6.32
CA ILE A 46 -10.38 -14.57 -4.91
C ILE A 46 -9.79 -13.44 -4.07
N MET A 47 -10.58 -12.96 -3.11
CA MET A 47 -10.10 -12.04 -2.07
C MET A 47 -9.95 -12.79 -0.75
N TYR A 48 -8.81 -12.65 -0.08
CA TYR A 48 -8.59 -13.30 1.20
C TYR A 48 -9.50 -12.72 2.29
N SER A 49 -10.19 -13.59 3.02
CA SER A 49 -11.17 -13.19 4.04
C SER A 49 -10.57 -12.30 5.13
N LYS A 50 -9.29 -12.53 5.52
CA LYS A 50 -8.59 -11.67 6.47
C LYS A 50 -8.39 -10.26 5.92
N PHE A 51 -7.91 -10.12 4.67
CA PHE A 51 -7.80 -8.81 4.02
C PHE A 51 -9.15 -8.10 4.03
N PHE A 52 -10.21 -8.77 3.55
CA PHE A 52 -11.55 -8.19 3.48
C PHE A 52 -12.09 -7.71 4.84
N GLN A 53 -11.83 -8.44 5.93
CA GLN A 53 -12.23 -8.01 7.27
C GLN A 53 -11.54 -6.72 7.71
N TYR A 54 -10.24 -6.57 7.43
CA TYR A 54 -9.50 -5.34 7.74
C TYR A 54 -9.93 -4.19 6.84
N PHE A 55 -10.13 -4.46 5.56
CA PHE A 55 -10.61 -3.50 4.58
C PHE A 55 -11.98 -2.92 4.97
N ILE A 56 -12.97 -3.76 5.29
CA ILE A 56 -14.30 -3.31 5.71
C ILE A 56 -14.24 -2.48 7.00
N LYS A 57 -13.40 -2.86 7.95
CA LYS A 57 -13.18 -2.05 9.16
C LYS A 57 -12.67 -0.66 8.79
N HIS A 58 -11.68 -0.58 7.90
CA HIS A 58 -11.15 0.70 7.45
C HIS A 58 -12.19 1.52 6.68
N ALA A 59 -12.89 0.92 5.72
CA ALA A 59 -13.91 1.57 4.92
C ALA A 59 -15.04 2.22 5.75
N ASN A 60 -15.41 1.60 6.86
CA ASN A 60 -16.39 2.17 7.80
C ASN A 60 -15.90 3.43 8.53
N TYR A 61 -14.57 3.61 8.67
CA TYR A 61 -13.99 4.77 9.32
C TYR A 61 -13.68 5.91 8.35
N MET A 62 -13.46 5.60 7.07
CA MET A 62 -13.03 6.54 6.04
C MET A 62 -13.97 6.52 4.82
N PRO A 63 -15.24 6.95 5.00
CA PRO A 63 -16.26 6.84 3.95
C PRO A 63 -16.03 7.77 2.73
N TRP A 64 -15.02 8.61 2.77
CA TRP A 64 -14.62 9.51 1.67
C TRP A 64 -13.44 8.99 0.85
N ASP A 65 -12.83 7.87 1.24
CA ASP A 65 -11.81 7.22 0.41
C ASP A 65 -12.45 6.65 -0.85
N GLY A 66 -11.67 6.64 -1.94
CA GLY A 66 -12.03 5.97 -3.18
C GLY A 66 -11.48 4.55 -3.21
N TRP A 67 -12.08 3.70 -4.01
CA TRP A 67 -11.70 2.30 -4.16
C TRP A 67 -11.63 1.93 -5.63
N CYS A 68 -10.56 1.26 -6.04
CA CYS A 68 -10.38 0.70 -7.36
C CYS A 68 -9.94 -0.75 -7.23
N PHE A 69 -10.80 -1.68 -7.60
CA PHE A 69 -10.52 -3.11 -7.64
C PHE A 69 -10.31 -3.55 -9.09
N THR A 70 -9.53 -4.61 -9.27
CA THR A 70 -9.41 -5.27 -10.57
C THR A 70 -9.74 -6.75 -10.42
N GLU A 71 -10.15 -7.38 -11.51
CA GLU A 71 -10.39 -8.83 -11.60
C GLU A 71 -9.40 -9.47 -12.59
N ASP A 72 -8.21 -8.88 -12.76
CA ASP A 72 -7.21 -9.36 -13.71
C ASP A 72 -6.10 -10.09 -12.97
N THR A 73 -5.83 -11.33 -13.36
CA THR A 73 -4.79 -12.17 -12.77
C THR A 73 -3.37 -11.77 -13.16
N TYR A 74 -3.21 -11.02 -14.26
CA TYR A 74 -1.91 -10.50 -14.69
C TYR A 74 -1.56 -9.21 -13.95
N LEU A 75 -0.76 -9.32 -12.91
CA LEU A 75 -0.48 -8.27 -11.93
C LEU A 75 -0.01 -6.92 -12.54
N PRO A 76 0.92 -6.87 -13.52
CA PRO A 76 1.28 -5.60 -14.15
C PRO A 76 0.10 -4.90 -14.83
N LYS A 77 -0.79 -5.64 -15.47
CA LYS A 77 -1.98 -5.09 -16.11
C LYS A 77 -2.99 -4.55 -15.09
N ALA A 78 -3.21 -5.30 -14.00
CA ALA A 78 -4.06 -4.88 -12.90
C ALA A 78 -3.57 -3.58 -12.25
N ARG A 79 -2.26 -3.50 -11.94
CA ARG A 79 -1.66 -2.31 -11.36
C ARG A 79 -1.68 -1.11 -12.33
N ASN A 80 -1.45 -1.33 -13.63
CA ASN A 80 -1.56 -0.28 -14.63
C ASN A 80 -3.00 0.24 -14.77
N PHE A 81 -3.99 -0.65 -14.75
CA PHE A 81 -5.40 -0.24 -14.76
C PHE A 81 -5.71 0.69 -13.57
N ILE A 82 -5.35 0.27 -12.36
CA ILE A 82 -5.55 1.06 -11.14
C ILE A 82 -4.84 2.41 -11.23
N HIS A 83 -3.58 2.41 -11.66
CA HIS A 83 -2.76 3.61 -11.79
C HIS A 83 -3.39 4.61 -12.79
N ASN A 84 -3.79 4.12 -13.96
CA ASN A 84 -4.43 4.95 -14.98
C ASN A 84 -5.79 5.47 -14.52
N ALA A 85 -6.62 4.63 -13.88
CA ALA A 85 -7.89 5.07 -13.31
C ALA A 85 -7.68 6.16 -12.24
N PHE A 86 -6.67 6.03 -11.38
CA PHE A 86 -6.31 7.08 -10.44
C PHE A 86 -5.96 8.39 -11.12
N LEU A 87 -5.16 8.35 -12.20
CA LEU A 87 -4.76 9.56 -12.94
C LEU A 87 -5.93 10.21 -13.68
N LEU A 88 -6.75 9.41 -14.35
CA LEU A 88 -7.75 9.89 -15.31
C LEU A 88 -9.12 10.15 -14.68
N GLU A 89 -9.52 9.39 -13.66
CA GLU A 89 -10.87 9.40 -13.11
C GLU A 89 -10.96 9.96 -11.69
N SER A 90 -9.81 10.19 -11.03
CA SER A 90 -9.76 10.70 -9.67
C SER A 90 -9.08 12.06 -9.61
N THR A 91 -9.47 12.89 -8.62
CA THR A 91 -8.77 14.13 -8.25
C THR A 91 -8.12 14.01 -6.85
N MET A 92 -8.13 12.82 -6.27
CA MET A 92 -7.58 12.59 -4.93
C MET A 92 -6.05 12.73 -4.92
N PRO A 93 -5.45 13.23 -3.83
CA PRO A 93 -4.03 13.53 -3.78
C PRO A 93 -3.12 12.31 -3.60
N TYR A 94 -3.66 11.17 -3.19
CA TYR A 94 -2.88 9.97 -2.88
C TYR A 94 -3.49 8.71 -3.48
N LEU A 95 -2.61 7.81 -3.94
CA LEU A 95 -2.92 6.42 -4.28
C LEU A 95 -2.23 5.49 -3.29
N LEU A 96 -2.97 4.64 -2.61
CA LEU A 96 -2.45 3.49 -1.86
C LEU A 96 -2.61 2.24 -2.73
N MET A 97 -1.52 1.72 -3.27
CA MET A 97 -1.51 0.39 -3.89
C MET A 97 -1.45 -0.64 -2.78
N MET A 98 -2.43 -1.55 -2.70
CA MET A 98 -2.54 -2.53 -1.62
C MET A 98 -2.91 -3.90 -2.18
N ASP A 99 -2.06 -4.90 -1.96
CA ASP A 99 -2.36 -6.26 -2.39
C ASP A 99 -3.49 -6.89 -1.55
N SER A 100 -4.35 -7.66 -2.22
CA SER A 100 -5.55 -8.27 -1.62
C SER A 100 -5.26 -9.39 -0.62
N ASP A 101 -4.00 -9.68 -0.35
CA ASP A 101 -3.52 -10.68 0.60
C ASP A 101 -2.58 -10.12 1.69
N ILE A 102 -2.55 -8.81 1.84
CA ILE A 102 -1.83 -8.12 2.92
C ILE A 102 -2.78 -7.77 4.05
N VAL A 103 -2.45 -8.20 5.27
CA VAL A 103 -3.14 -7.77 6.50
C VAL A 103 -2.39 -6.57 7.08
N PHE A 104 -3.11 -5.51 7.35
CA PHE A 104 -2.55 -4.21 7.74
C PHE A 104 -3.19 -3.67 9.03
N PRO A 105 -2.46 -2.84 9.82
CA PRO A 105 -3.02 -2.18 10.99
C PRO A 105 -4.06 -1.12 10.59
N PRO A 106 -5.08 -0.86 11.41
CA PRO A 106 -6.15 0.08 11.06
C PRO A 106 -5.70 1.53 10.88
N ASP A 107 -4.54 1.89 11.42
CA ASP A 107 -3.91 3.21 11.32
C ASP A 107 -2.83 3.30 10.22
N LEU A 108 -2.74 2.29 9.34
CA LEU A 108 -1.72 2.23 8.28
C LEU A 108 -1.61 3.52 7.49
N VAL A 109 -2.73 3.98 6.93
CA VAL A 109 -2.73 5.15 6.03
C VAL A 109 -2.31 6.41 6.78
N ASP A 110 -2.80 6.60 8.01
CA ASP A 110 -2.45 7.76 8.83
C ASP A 110 -0.96 7.79 9.16
N ARG A 111 -0.37 6.63 9.46
CA ARG A 111 1.07 6.49 9.71
C ARG A 111 1.90 6.79 8.46
N LEU A 112 1.53 6.22 7.32
CA LEU A 112 2.22 6.48 6.05
C LEU A 112 2.13 7.96 5.65
N MET A 113 0.96 8.59 5.79
CA MET A 113 0.75 10.00 5.48
C MET A 113 1.50 10.95 6.42
N ALA A 114 1.70 10.56 7.69
CA ALA A 114 2.41 11.38 8.67
C ALA A 114 3.87 11.66 8.26
N HIS A 115 4.47 10.79 7.42
CA HIS A 115 5.82 11.02 6.89
C HIS A 115 5.90 12.15 5.87
N ASN A 116 4.77 12.54 5.25
CA ASN A 116 4.72 13.57 4.21
C ASN A 116 5.76 13.37 3.09
N LEU A 117 5.89 12.13 2.62
CA LEU A 117 6.87 11.72 1.61
C LEU A 117 6.21 11.49 0.25
N PRO A 118 6.96 11.63 -0.86
CA PRO A 118 6.45 11.35 -2.21
C PRO A 118 5.90 9.93 -2.35
N ILE A 119 6.62 8.94 -1.83
CA ILE A 119 6.21 7.54 -1.80
C ILE A 119 6.82 6.84 -0.58
N VAL A 120 5.99 6.07 0.13
CA VAL A 120 6.37 5.32 1.33
C VAL A 120 5.50 4.09 1.50
N GLY A 121 6.06 3.02 2.05
CA GLY A 121 5.33 1.80 2.42
C GLY A 121 5.78 1.21 3.74
N GLY A 122 5.02 0.29 4.28
CA GLY A 122 5.48 -0.62 5.32
C GLY A 122 6.22 -1.82 4.71
N TRP A 123 6.63 -2.76 5.52
CA TRP A 123 7.36 -3.93 5.07
C TRP A 123 6.61 -5.22 5.38
N TYR A 124 6.85 -6.25 4.59
CA TYR A 124 6.33 -7.60 4.76
C TYR A 124 7.33 -8.63 4.26
N LYS A 125 7.10 -9.90 4.61
CA LYS A 125 7.90 -11.03 4.11
C LYS A 125 7.20 -11.73 2.95
N ASP A 126 7.97 -12.44 2.13
CA ASP A 126 7.41 -13.33 1.13
C ASP A 126 6.58 -14.44 1.81
N LYS A 127 5.48 -14.84 1.16
CA LYS A 127 4.53 -15.87 1.64
C LYS A 127 5.17 -17.25 1.89
N LYS A 128 6.25 -17.55 1.19
CA LYS A 128 6.74 -18.93 1.05
C LYS A 128 7.50 -19.45 2.25
N LYS A 129 8.12 -18.60 3.06
CA LYS A 129 8.91 -19.02 4.25
C LYS A 129 9.06 -17.90 5.26
N ASP A 130 8.82 -18.20 6.52
CA ASP A 130 9.08 -17.28 7.65
C ASP A 130 10.56 -16.86 7.76
N SER A 131 11.47 -17.68 7.24
CA SER A 131 12.91 -17.39 7.20
C SER A 131 13.33 -16.42 6.08
N HIS A 132 12.41 -16.03 5.19
CA HIS A 132 12.74 -15.09 4.12
C HIS A 132 12.97 -13.69 4.70
N PRO A 133 13.91 -12.94 4.14
CA PRO A 133 14.09 -11.53 4.47
C PRO A 133 12.85 -10.73 4.09
N PRO A 134 12.73 -9.48 4.56
CA PRO A 134 11.74 -8.53 4.08
C PRO A 134 11.83 -8.38 2.55
N VAL A 135 10.68 -8.13 1.90
CA VAL A 135 10.63 -7.84 0.46
C VAL A 135 11.07 -6.37 0.24
N VAL A 136 12.33 -6.10 0.61
CA VAL A 136 13.03 -4.81 0.48
C VAL A 136 14.45 -5.10 -0.01
N PHE A 137 14.93 -4.32 -0.98
CA PHE A 137 16.15 -4.65 -1.72
C PHE A 137 17.00 -3.41 -2.00
N ASP A 138 18.29 -3.66 -2.26
CA ASP A 138 19.21 -2.72 -2.90
C ASP A 138 19.52 -3.20 -4.31
N PHE A 139 19.62 -2.28 -5.28
CA PHE A 139 20.10 -2.57 -6.61
C PHE A 139 21.62 -2.79 -6.59
N VAL A 140 22.07 -3.80 -7.29
CA VAL A 140 23.48 -4.07 -7.48
C VAL A 140 23.85 -3.97 -8.97
N PRO A 141 25.07 -3.56 -9.32
CA PRO A 141 25.54 -3.60 -10.70
C PRO A 141 25.46 -5.01 -11.27
N GLY A 142 25.01 -5.14 -12.49
CA GLY A 142 25.03 -6.38 -13.29
C GLY A 142 25.60 -6.11 -14.67
N ASP A 143 26.04 -7.17 -15.32
CA ASP A 143 26.65 -7.10 -16.67
C ASP A 143 25.62 -7.26 -17.80
N ASP A 144 24.34 -7.36 -17.44
CA ASP A 144 23.21 -7.57 -18.35
C ASP A 144 22.12 -6.49 -18.17
N ASP A 145 21.07 -6.58 -18.98
CA ASP A 145 19.93 -5.65 -18.93
C ASP A 145 18.94 -5.92 -17.78
N TYR A 146 19.20 -6.93 -16.95
CA TYR A 146 18.33 -7.27 -15.82
C TYR A 146 18.70 -6.47 -14.58
N LEU A 147 17.68 -6.19 -13.75
CA LEU A 147 17.89 -5.60 -12.44
C LEU A 147 18.31 -6.69 -11.45
N HIS A 148 19.56 -6.59 -11.01
CA HIS A 148 20.06 -7.43 -9.93
C HIS A 148 19.78 -6.76 -8.60
N VAL A 149 19.29 -7.53 -7.63
CA VAL A 149 18.91 -7.02 -6.32
C VAL A 149 19.45 -7.91 -5.20
N VAL A 150 19.81 -7.29 -4.08
CA VAL A 150 20.16 -7.99 -2.84
C VAL A 150 19.10 -7.68 -1.79
N PRO A 151 18.54 -8.70 -1.10
CA PRO A 151 17.60 -8.47 -0.01
C PRO A 151 18.27 -7.71 1.14
N ARG A 152 17.56 -6.72 1.68
CA ARG A 152 17.96 -6.03 2.90
C ARG A 152 17.51 -6.81 4.14
N GLN A 153 18.29 -6.72 5.20
CA GLN A 153 17.84 -7.11 6.53
C GLN A 153 16.85 -6.05 7.06
N LYS A 154 15.97 -6.49 7.98
CA LYS A 154 15.07 -5.57 8.65
C LYS A 154 15.86 -4.47 9.38
N GLY A 155 15.53 -3.22 9.07
CA GLY A 155 16.01 -2.03 9.76
C GLY A 155 15.08 -1.57 10.89
N SER A 156 15.11 -0.28 11.21
CA SER A 156 14.27 0.36 12.22
C SER A 156 13.87 1.77 11.79
N GLY A 157 12.66 2.20 12.15
CA GLY A 157 12.14 3.51 11.78
C GLY A 157 11.98 3.70 10.28
N LEU A 158 12.06 4.95 9.83
CA LEU A 158 11.92 5.33 8.43
C LEU A 158 13.28 5.32 7.72
N GLU A 159 13.38 4.56 6.63
CA GLU A 159 14.61 4.49 5.81
C GLU A 159 14.32 4.70 4.33
N ARG A 160 15.27 5.34 3.63
CA ARG A 160 15.31 5.35 2.18
C ARG A 160 15.83 4.00 1.68
N VAL A 161 15.14 3.42 0.69
CA VAL A 161 15.50 2.15 0.07
C VAL A 161 15.52 2.28 -1.46
N GLU A 162 16.14 1.33 -2.13
CA GLU A 162 16.19 1.36 -3.59
C GLU A 162 15.04 0.62 -4.24
N ALA A 163 14.61 -0.50 -3.63
CA ALA A 163 13.44 -1.26 -4.10
C ALA A 163 12.73 -1.96 -2.96
N MET A 164 11.42 -2.15 -3.12
CA MET A 164 10.58 -2.94 -2.25
C MET A 164 9.35 -3.44 -2.99
N GLY A 165 8.70 -4.48 -2.48
CA GLY A 165 7.45 -4.98 -3.05
C GLY A 165 6.34 -3.95 -3.04
N ALA A 166 5.54 -3.93 -4.11
CA ALA A 166 4.50 -2.91 -4.35
C ALA A 166 3.16 -3.18 -3.63
N GLY A 167 3.15 -4.10 -2.68
CA GLY A 167 1.91 -4.54 -2.02
C GLY A 167 1.31 -3.56 -1.01
N ASN A 168 1.96 -2.42 -0.69
CA ASN A 168 1.43 -1.45 0.27
C ASN A 168 2.05 -0.04 0.12
N TRP A 169 2.07 0.50 -1.08
CA TRP A 169 2.65 1.82 -1.34
C TRP A 169 1.63 2.94 -1.28
N LEU A 170 1.87 3.92 -0.41
CA LEU A 170 1.21 5.21 -0.47
C LEU A 170 2.07 6.15 -1.32
N MET A 171 1.56 6.57 -2.47
CA MET A 171 2.23 7.54 -3.35
C MET A 171 1.38 8.80 -3.52
N THR A 172 2.05 9.94 -3.67
CA THR A 172 1.38 11.19 -4.01
C THR A 172 0.95 11.19 -5.48
N ARG A 173 -0.06 12.01 -5.83
CA ARG A 173 -0.46 12.23 -7.22
C ARG A 173 0.72 12.69 -8.09
N ALA A 174 1.57 13.57 -7.58
CA ALA A 174 2.75 14.04 -8.31
C ALA A 174 3.72 12.90 -8.71
N VAL A 175 3.87 11.89 -7.84
CA VAL A 175 4.66 10.67 -8.19
C VAL A 175 3.97 9.88 -9.29
N ALA A 176 2.65 9.67 -9.17
CA ALA A 176 1.91 8.94 -10.19
C ALA A 176 1.95 9.64 -11.56
N GLU A 177 1.82 10.96 -11.59
CA GLU A 177 1.95 11.79 -12.79
C GLU A 177 3.35 11.72 -13.40
N ALA A 178 4.41 11.76 -12.57
CA ALA A 178 5.80 11.64 -13.01
C ALA A 178 6.12 10.27 -13.62
N LEU A 179 5.49 9.19 -13.13
CA LEU A 179 5.63 7.84 -13.67
C LEU A 179 4.92 7.70 -15.02
N GLY A 180 3.92 8.54 -15.32
CA GLY A 180 3.12 8.49 -16.53
C GLY A 180 2.15 7.31 -16.57
N GLU A 181 1.52 7.10 -17.72
CA GLU A 181 0.56 6.01 -17.92
C GLU A 181 1.26 4.64 -17.98
N SER A 182 0.60 3.63 -17.42
CA SER A 182 1.02 2.22 -17.51
C SER A 182 2.48 1.95 -17.10
N PRO A 183 2.93 2.39 -15.91
CA PRO A 183 4.33 2.30 -15.54
C PRO A 183 4.80 0.89 -15.17
N TYR A 184 3.89 -0.06 -14.88
CA TYR A 184 4.23 -1.42 -14.46
C TYR A 184 4.49 -2.34 -15.66
N SER A 185 5.63 -3.03 -15.68
CA SER A 185 5.98 -4.03 -16.70
C SER A 185 6.90 -5.10 -16.09
N LEU A 186 7.11 -6.22 -16.83
CA LEU A 186 8.02 -7.29 -16.40
C LEU A 186 9.39 -7.24 -17.12
N ASN A 187 9.75 -6.12 -17.73
CA ASN A 187 10.93 -6.04 -18.59
C ASN A 187 12.24 -6.31 -17.84
N ARG A 188 12.28 -6.12 -16.50
CA ARG A 188 13.51 -6.17 -15.70
C ARG A 188 13.38 -6.99 -14.42
N GLY A 189 12.68 -8.12 -14.47
CA GLY A 189 12.66 -9.08 -13.36
C GLY A 189 11.42 -9.08 -12.48
N GLY A 190 10.55 -8.05 -12.57
CA GLY A 190 9.29 -7.95 -11.83
C GLY A 190 8.69 -6.57 -11.95
N GLU A 191 7.37 -6.46 -11.84
CA GLU A 191 6.67 -5.17 -12.00
C GLU A 191 6.99 -4.19 -10.88
N ASP A 192 7.23 -4.68 -9.67
CA ASP A 192 7.64 -3.90 -8.51
C ASP A 192 9.09 -3.41 -8.61
N LEU A 193 10.01 -4.24 -9.07
CA LEU A 193 11.40 -3.84 -9.34
C LEU A 193 11.49 -2.85 -10.49
N GLU A 194 10.71 -3.05 -11.53
CA GLU A 194 10.68 -2.13 -12.68
C GLU A 194 10.23 -0.73 -12.26
N ILE A 195 9.18 -0.62 -11.47
CA ILE A 195 8.70 0.70 -11.01
C ILE A 195 9.69 1.35 -10.02
N CYS A 196 10.34 0.56 -9.14
CA CYS A 196 11.40 1.06 -8.27
C CYS A 196 12.57 1.64 -9.08
N TRP A 197 12.95 0.95 -10.16
CA TRP A 197 13.98 1.46 -11.07
C TRP A 197 13.57 2.77 -11.75
N LYS A 198 12.32 2.88 -12.24
CA LYS A 198 11.79 4.12 -12.80
C LYS A 198 11.81 5.27 -11.80
N LEU A 199 11.41 5.02 -10.56
CA LEU A 199 11.50 6.02 -9.48
C LEU A 199 12.95 6.48 -9.25
N LYS A 200 13.91 5.55 -9.25
CA LYS A 200 15.34 5.85 -9.14
C LYS A 200 15.81 6.73 -10.30
N GLN A 201 15.43 6.43 -11.56
CA GLN A 201 15.78 7.24 -12.74
C GLN A 201 15.17 8.66 -12.68
N LEU A 202 13.97 8.79 -12.12
CA LEU A 202 13.30 10.08 -11.92
C LEU A 202 13.84 10.86 -10.71
N GLY A 203 14.76 10.27 -9.93
CA GLY A 203 15.29 10.89 -8.71
C GLY A 203 14.28 10.95 -7.56
N ILE A 204 13.18 10.17 -7.64
CA ILE A 204 12.13 10.13 -6.62
C ILE A 204 12.53 9.13 -5.54
N PRO A 205 12.75 9.55 -4.28
CA PRO A 205 13.19 8.65 -3.22
C PRO A 205 12.03 7.77 -2.74
N LEU A 206 12.29 6.46 -2.69
CA LEU A 206 11.39 5.45 -2.10
C LEU A 206 11.76 5.23 -0.63
N HIS A 207 10.77 5.12 0.25
CA HIS A 207 11.00 4.90 1.68
C HIS A 207 10.21 3.71 2.20
N VAL A 208 10.78 3.03 3.19
CA VAL A 208 10.12 2.02 4.00
C VAL A 208 10.05 2.47 5.45
N ASP A 209 8.89 2.30 6.09
CA ASP A 209 8.75 2.41 7.54
C ASP A 209 8.86 1.01 8.15
N TRP A 210 10.00 0.71 8.78
CA TRP A 210 10.27 -0.57 9.42
C TRP A 210 9.43 -0.83 10.68
N ASP A 211 8.81 0.20 11.23
CA ASP A 211 7.91 0.06 12.37
C ASP A 211 6.47 -0.30 11.92
N ILE A 212 6.19 -0.27 10.61
CA ILE A 212 4.95 -0.74 10.00
C ILE A 212 5.17 -2.14 9.43
N ALA A 213 5.04 -3.16 10.28
CA ALA A 213 5.07 -4.55 9.87
C ALA A 213 3.68 -5.00 9.38
N LEU A 214 3.63 -5.59 8.20
CA LEU A 214 2.43 -6.14 7.57
C LEU A 214 2.53 -7.66 7.49
N ALA A 215 1.40 -8.34 7.52
CA ALA A 215 1.35 -9.79 7.37
C ALA A 215 0.87 -10.17 5.97
N HIS A 216 1.67 -10.98 5.27
CA HIS A 216 1.32 -11.54 3.97
C HIS A 216 0.55 -12.85 4.18
N VAL A 217 -0.69 -12.93 3.72
CA VAL A 217 -1.51 -14.14 3.87
C VAL A 217 -1.12 -15.14 2.79
N GLY A 218 -0.48 -16.24 3.20
CA GLY A 218 -0.20 -17.37 2.30
C GLY A 218 -1.33 -18.39 2.30
N VAL A 219 -1.39 -19.23 1.27
CA VAL A 219 -2.16 -20.48 1.28
C VAL A 219 -1.40 -21.48 2.14
N GLY A 220 -1.46 -21.31 3.44
CA GLY A 220 -0.99 -22.27 4.43
C GLY A 220 -2.19 -23.00 4.98
N VAL A 221 -2.17 -24.30 4.90
CA VAL A 221 -3.06 -25.14 5.71
C VAL A 221 -2.52 -25.04 7.13
N TYR A 222 -3.24 -24.37 8.01
CA TYR A 222 -2.97 -24.32 9.44
C TYR A 222 -3.85 -25.36 10.14
#